data_d795a9133093b104bf223da5bb1d1c8b
#
_entry.id   d795a9133093b104bf223da5bb1d1c8b
#
_cell.length_a   1.000
_cell.length_b   1.000
_cell.length_c   1.000
_cell.angle_alpha   90.00
_cell.angle_beta   90.00
_cell.angle_gamma   90.00
#
_symmetry.space_group_name_H-M   'P 1'
#
loop_
_entity.id
_entity.type
_entity.pdbx_description
1 polymer ?
#
loop_
_entity_poly.entity_id
_entity_poly.type
_entity_poly.pdbx_seq_one_letter_code
_entity_poly.pdbx_strand_id
1 'polypeptide(L)'
;MMGGGNVEALVPGRETPRRVRAAWATHKFEDVVAAIEAPPRSLRARRAKRVLDIVGSALGLVVVSPLLLVLALAVKLTSRGSVMFVQERCGLRGRPFRFYKFRTMVMDAEHRKRDLEHLNEMRGPVFKIRRDPRITGLGRMLRKLSLDELPQLWNVLRGDMSLVGPRPPTPDEVVRYTPRQLQRLSVMPGITGLWQVSGRNDIPDFERWIDLDLEYARTWSIWLDVRILLKTAIVVALLRGAQ
;
A
#
# COMPACT_ATOMS: atom_id res chain seq x y z
N MET A 1 -19.13 19.44 29.56
CA MET A 1 -19.89 19.09 28.34
C MET A 1 -19.14 19.63 27.15
N MET A 2 -18.28 18.82 26.53
CA MET A 2 -17.64 19.17 25.26
C MET A 2 -18.03 18.09 24.25
N GLY A 3 -18.67 18.56 23.16
CA GLY A 3 -19.34 17.73 22.19
C GLY A 3 -18.39 16.81 21.43
N GLY A 4 -18.72 15.53 21.42
CA GLY A 4 -18.13 14.55 20.54
C GLY A 4 -18.44 14.91 19.09
N GLY A 5 -17.44 15.43 18.38
CA GLY A 5 -17.53 15.69 16.96
C GLY A 5 -17.67 14.37 16.22
N ASN A 6 -18.81 14.16 15.61
CA ASN A 6 -19.20 12.97 14.87
C ASN A 6 -18.28 12.78 13.66
N VAL A 7 -17.33 11.87 13.73
CA VAL A 7 -16.38 11.56 12.64
C VAL A 7 -17.09 10.93 11.43
N GLU A 8 -18.34 10.49 11.59
CA GLU A 8 -19.18 9.95 10.50
C GLU A 8 -19.52 10.99 9.42
N ALA A 9 -19.48 12.28 9.72
CA ALA A 9 -19.79 13.36 8.77
C ALA A 9 -18.71 13.61 7.70
N LEU A 10 -17.54 12.98 7.80
CA LEU A 10 -16.40 13.22 6.91
C LEU A 10 -16.28 12.26 5.72
N VAL A 11 -17.16 11.26 5.61
CA VAL A 11 -17.12 10.28 4.49
C VAL A 11 -18.52 10.05 3.95
N PRO A 12 -18.96 10.82 2.95
CA PRO A 12 -20.22 10.50 2.27
C PRO A 12 -20.10 9.14 1.54
N GLY A 13 -20.94 8.16 1.94
CA GLY A 13 -21.29 7.01 1.12
C GLY A 13 -20.40 5.77 1.15
N ARG A 14 -19.44 5.60 2.08
CA ARG A 14 -18.68 4.35 2.21
C ARG A 14 -18.80 3.78 3.62
N GLU A 15 -19.44 2.62 3.75
CA GLU A 15 -19.44 1.89 5.01
C GLU A 15 -18.03 1.50 5.41
N THR A 16 -17.61 1.85 6.63
CA THR A 16 -16.30 1.49 7.20
C THR A 16 -16.34 0.01 7.59
N PRO A 17 -15.42 -0.84 7.12
CA PRO A 17 -15.39 -2.24 7.48
C PRO A 17 -15.27 -2.48 9.01
N ARG A 18 -15.87 -3.57 9.49
CA ARG A 18 -16.08 -3.88 10.92
C ARG A 18 -14.79 -3.90 11.78
N ARG A 19 -13.66 -4.35 11.20
CA ARG A 19 -12.36 -4.43 11.90
C ARG A 19 -11.71 -3.06 12.11
N VAL A 20 -11.84 -2.16 11.14
CA VAL A 20 -11.35 -0.79 11.27
C VAL A 20 -12.20 0.00 12.25
N ARG A 21 -13.53 -0.19 12.24
CA ARG A 21 -14.41 0.42 13.27
C ARG A 21 -13.97 0.03 14.69
N ALA A 22 -13.54 -1.21 14.92
CA ALA A 22 -13.04 -1.64 16.23
C ALA A 22 -11.69 -1.01 16.58
N ALA A 23 -10.76 -0.85 15.62
CA ALA A 23 -9.49 -0.14 15.83
C ALA A 23 -9.68 1.37 15.97
N TRP A 24 -10.67 1.94 15.29
CA TRP A 24 -11.03 3.37 15.35
C TRP A 24 -11.85 3.73 16.60
N ALA A 25 -12.49 2.76 17.24
CA ALA A 25 -13.24 2.96 18.49
C ALA A 25 -12.33 3.10 19.73
N THR A 26 -11.03 2.91 19.59
CA THR A 26 -10.09 3.21 20.67
C THR A 26 -9.68 4.69 20.56
N HIS A 27 -9.87 5.48 21.64
CA HIS A 27 -9.48 6.90 21.76
C HIS A 27 -8.05 7.17 21.25
N LYS A 28 -7.17 6.18 21.30
CA LYS A 28 -5.81 6.26 20.72
C LYS A 28 -5.75 6.56 19.23
N PHE A 29 -6.74 6.18 18.43
CA PHE A 29 -6.67 6.37 16.99
C PHE A 29 -7.11 7.76 16.56
N GLU A 30 -8.10 8.37 17.25
CA GLU A 30 -8.53 9.75 17.00
C GLU A 30 -7.43 10.74 17.36
N ASP A 31 -6.74 10.53 18.48
CA ASP A 31 -5.58 11.33 18.90
C ASP A 31 -4.43 11.21 17.88
N VAL A 32 -4.25 10.02 17.32
CA VAL A 32 -3.24 9.70 16.31
C VAL A 32 -3.51 10.40 14.98
N VAL A 33 -4.76 10.38 14.52
CA VAL A 33 -5.15 11.05 13.27
C VAL A 33 -5.06 12.58 13.42
N ALA A 34 -5.38 13.11 14.61
CA ALA A 34 -5.24 14.51 14.93
C ALA A 34 -3.76 14.96 14.94
N ALA A 35 -2.85 14.08 15.34
CA ALA A 35 -1.40 14.34 15.37
C ALA A 35 -0.72 14.24 13.98
N ILE A 36 -1.42 13.78 12.92
CA ILE A 36 -0.84 13.70 11.57
C ILE A 36 -0.85 15.07 10.91
N GLU A 37 0.28 15.73 10.92
CA GLU A 37 0.48 17.00 10.24
C GLU A 37 0.63 16.77 8.72
N ALA A 38 -0.30 17.32 7.94
CA ALA A 38 -0.14 17.31 6.48
C ALA A 38 0.90 18.37 6.08
N PRO A 39 1.94 18.01 5.32
CA PRO A 39 2.90 18.99 4.85
C PRO A 39 2.17 20.07 4.01
N PRO A 40 2.52 21.36 4.18
CA PRO A 40 1.89 22.45 3.46
C PRO A 40 2.14 22.31 1.95
N ARG A 41 1.07 22.16 1.18
CA ARG A 41 1.14 22.02 -0.27
C ARG A 41 0.09 22.88 -0.95
N SER A 42 0.50 23.57 -2.02
CA SER A 42 -0.44 24.38 -2.79
C SER A 42 -1.54 23.50 -3.42
N LEU A 43 -2.74 24.03 -3.54
CA LEU A 43 -3.86 23.35 -4.20
C LEU A 43 -3.53 22.98 -5.64
N ARG A 44 -2.76 23.82 -6.34
CA ARG A 44 -2.30 23.57 -7.71
C ARG A 44 -1.44 22.32 -7.78
N ALA A 45 -0.47 22.17 -6.88
CA ALA A 45 0.40 20.98 -6.82
C ALA A 45 -0.38 19.70 -6.52
N ARG A 46 -1.35 19.73 -5.60
CA ARG A 46 -2.22 18.59 -5.31
C ARG A 46 -3.09 18.20 -6.51
N ARG A 47 -3.66 19.18 -7.22
CA ARG A 47 -4.44 18.94 -8.45
C ARG A 47 -3.59 18.35 -9.56
N ALA A 48 -2.40 18.91 -9.80
CA ALA A 48 -1.48 18.40 -10.81
C ALA A 48 -1.04 16.95 -10.52
N LYS A 49 -0.73 16.62 -9.24
CA LYS A 49 -0.49 15.24 -8.84
C LYS A 49 -1.68 14.34 -9.14
N ARG A 50 -2.89 14.77 -8.79
CA ARG A 50 -4.10 13.98 -9.03
C ARG A 50 -4.37 13.74 -10.53
N VAL A 51 -4.13 14.74 -11.37
CA VAL A 51 -4.22 14.60 -12.83
C VAL A 51 -3.19 13.57 -13.33
N LEU A 52 -1.93 13.66 -12.89
CA LEU A 52 -0.90 12.69 -13.22
C LEU A 52 -1.30 11.27 -12.78
N ASP A 53 -1.85 11.11 -11.58
CA ASP A 53 -2.33 9.82 -11.07
C ASP A 53 -3.48 9.26 -11.92
N ILE A 54 -4.47 10.08 -12.27
CA ILE A 54 -5.63 9.66 -13.09
C ILE A 54 -5.16 9.27 -14.49
N VAL A 55 -4.41 10.15 -15.17
CA VAL A 55 -3.96 9.90 -16.54
C VAL A 55 -3.04 8.69 -16.58
N GLY A 56 -2.04 8.64 -15.69
CA GLY A 56 -1.09 7.53 -15.64
C GLY A 56 -1.75 6.19 -15.30
N SER A 57 -2.69 6.17 -14.34
CA SER A 57 -3.39 4.91 -13.99
C SER A 57 -4.41 4.48 -15.06
N ALA A 58 -5.11 5.42 -15.71
CA ALA A 58 -6.04 5.10 -16.79
C ALA A 58 -5.30 4.53 -18.02
N LEU A 59 -4.24 5.22 -18.46
CA LEU A 59 -3.38 4.72 -19.55
C LEU A 59 -2.74 3.38 -19.18
N GLY A 60 -2.21 3.28 -17.95
CA GLY A 60 -1.65 2.03 -17.45
C GLY A 60 -2.65 0.90 -17.51
N LEU A 61 -3.88 1.07 -17.03
CA LEU A 61 -4.94 0.05 -17.07
C LEU A 61 -5.28 -0.38 -18.50
N VAL A 62 -5.38 0.57 -19.44
CA VAL A 62 -5.65 0.27 -20.86
C VAL A 62 -4.51 -0.59 -21.43
N VAL A 63 -3.25 -0.16 -21.23
CA VAL A 63 -2.08 -0.88 -21.78
C VAL A 63 -1.91 -2.26 -21.17
N VAL A 64 -2.10 -2.41 -19.85
CA VAL A 64 -1.91 -3.70 -19.19
C VAL A 64 -3.16 -4.58 -19.18
N SER A 65 -4.31 -4.13 -19.68
CA SER A 65 -5.57 -4.88 -19.64
C SER A 65 -5.49 -6.27 -20.27
N PRO A 66 -4.84 -6.49 -21.45
CA PRO A 66 -4.69 -7.85 -22.00
C PRO A 66 -3.87 -8.75 -21.06
N LEU A 67 -2.80 -8.20 -20.48
CA LEU A 67 -1.98 -8.93 -19.52
C LEU A 67 -2.76 -9.26 -18.25
N LEU A 68 -3.57 -8.32 -17.73
CA LEU A 68 -4.42 -8.58 -16.55
C LEU A 68 -5.36 -9.76 -16.79
N LEU A 69 -5.95 -9.90 -17.97
CA LEU A 69 -6.82 -11.01 -18.33
C LEU A 69 -6.04 -12.35 -18.35
N VAL A 70 -4.87 -12.36 -18.97
CA VAL A 70 -4.00 -13.56 -19.00
C VAL A 70 -3.60 -13.96 -17.58
N LEU A 71 -3.17 -13.01 -16.75
CA LEU A 71 -2.79 -13.27 -15.36
C LEU A 71 -3.98 -13.75 -14.52
N ALA A 72 -5.16 -13.17 -14.72
CA ALA A 72 -6.37 -13.59 -14.05
C ALA A 72 -6.71 -15.06 -14.37
N LEU A 73 -6.62 -15.44 -15.64
CA LEU A 73 -6.84 -16.81 -16.08
C LEU A 73 -5.77 -17.75 -15.50
N ALA A 74 -4.50 -17.36 -15.55
CA ALA A 74 -3.40 -18.16 -14.99
C ALA A 74 -3.59 -18.41 -13.48
N VAL A 75 -3.94 -17.37 -12.68
CA VAL A 75 -4.24 -17.53 -11.25
C VAL A 75 -5.44 -18.44 -11.03
N LYS A 76 -6.49 -18.33 -11.86
CA LYS A 76 -7.70 -19.16 -11.73
C LYS A 76 -7.44 -20.63 -12.01
N LEU A 77 -6.60 -20.93 -13.01
CA LEU A 77 -6.29 -22.29 -13.43
C LEU A 77 -5.26 -22.98 -12.50
N THR A 78 -4.34 -22.23 -11.92
CA THR A 78 -3.25 -22.79 -11.11
C THR A 78 -3.57 -22.96 -9.63
N SER A 79 -4.64 -22.31 -9.14
CA SER A 79 -5.02 -22.40 -7.74
C SER A 79 -6.51 -22.19 -7.52
N ARG A 80 -7.11 -22.95 -6.58
CA ARG A 80 -8.53 -22.83 -6.22
C ARG A 80 -8.81 -21.51 -5.49
N GLY A 81 -9.99 -20.91 -5.74
CA GLY A 81 -10.49 -19.74 -5.04
C GLY A 81 -10.55 -18.45 -5.89
N SER A 82 -10.63 -17.28 -5.24
CA SER A 82 -10.72 -15.98 -5.90
C SER A 82 -9.43 -15.63 -6.65
N VAL A 83 -9.54 -15.02 -7.83
CA VAL A 83 -8.41 -14.49 -8.60
C VAL A 83 -7.77 -13.31 -7.86
N MET A 84 -8.62 -12.45 -7.30
CA MET A 84 -8.19 -11.26 -6.57
C MET A 84 -8.06 -11.56 -5.08
N PHE A 85 -6.99 -11.09 -4.49
CA PHE A 85 -6.86 -10.91 -3.06
C PHE A 85 -7.23 -9.46 -2.72
N VAL A 86 -8.19 -9.32 -1.81
CA VAL A 86 -8.66 -8.02 -1.35
C VAL A 86 -8.35 -7.91 0.14
N GLN A 87 -7.60 -6.90 0.51
CA GLN A 87 -7.23 -6.62 1.90
C GLN A 87 -7.56 -5.18 2.25
N GLU A 88 -7.95 -4.97 3.49
CA GLU A 88 -8.11 -3.62 4.01
C GLU A 88 -6.76 -3.01 4.34
N ARG A 89 -6.56 -1.77 3.91
CA ARG A 89 -5.34 -0.97 4.14
C ARG A 89 -5.71 0.43 4.60
N CYS A 90 -4.76 1.10 5.24
CA CYS A 90 -4.89 2.48 5.66
C CYS A 90 -4.26 3.41 4.60
N GLY A 91 -5.07 4.36 4.14
CA GLY A 91 -4.68 5.41 3.19
C GLY A 91 -4.31 6.72 3.87
N LEU A 92 -4.54 7.83 3.15
CA LEU A 92 -4.31 9.18 3.66
C LEU A 92 -5.03 9.41 5.00
N ARG A 93 -4.28 9.86 6.01
CA ARG A 93 -4.78 10.07 7.37
C ARG A 93 -5.47 8.82 7.95
N GLY A 94 -4.91 7.64 7.66
CA GLY A 94 -5.43 6.40 8.19
C GLY A 94 -6.76 5.93 7.59
N ARG A 95 -7.36 6.61 6.60
CA ARG A 95 -8.64 6.23 6.01
C ARG A 95 -8.58 4.82 5.42
N PRO A 96 -9.49 3.92 5.81
CA PRO A 96 -9.48 2.57 5.29
C PRO A 96 -9.93 2.52 3.85
N PHE A 97 -9.32 1.63 3.07
CA PHE A 97 -9.74 1.34 1.70
C PHE A 97 -9.50 -0.12 1.34
N ARG A 98 -10.17 -0.62 0.31
CA ARG A 98 -9.96 -1.96 -0.23
C ARG A 98 -8.79 -1.94 -1.19
N PHE A 99 -7.73 -2.63 -0.82
CA PHE A 99 -6.50 -2.79 -1.59
C PHE A 99 -6.60 -4.06 -2.45
N TYR A 100 -6.39 -3.93 -3.75
CA TYR A 100 -6.52 -5.02 -4.71
C TYR A 100 -5.16 -5.51 -5.19
N LYS A 101 -4.99 -6.84 -5.23
CA LYS A 101 -3.86 -7.48 -5.91
C LYS A 101 -4.26 -8.87 -6.41
N PHE A 102 -3.49 -9.44 -7.33
CA PHE A 102 -3.65 -10.86 -7.65
C PHE A 102 -3.30 -11.72 -6.45
N ARG A 103 -4.03 -12.83 -6.31
CA ARG A 103 -3.72 -13.81 -5.27
C ARG A 103 -2.43 -14.54 -5.62
N THR A 104 -1.46 -14.47 -4.71
CA THR A 104 -0.15 -15.10 -4.83
C THR A 104 0.10 -16.15 -3.75
N MET A 105 -0.83 -16.31 -2.82
CA MET A 105 -0.74 -17.25 -1.69
C MET A 105 -1.89 -18.26 -1.72
N VAL A 106 -1.70 -19.37 -0.98
CA VAL A 106 -2.74 -20.37 -0.72
C VAL A 106 -3.94 -19.77 0.01
N MET A 107 -5.09 -20.46 -0.06
CA MET A 107 -6.36 -19.92 0.48
C MET A 107 -6.34 -19.70 1.99
N ASP A 108 -5.65 -20.54 2.73
CA ASP A 108 -5.53 -20.54 4.19
C ASP A 108 -4.31 -19.75 4.70
N ALA A 109 -3.69 -18.92 3.83
CA ALA A 109 -2.47 -18.19 4.14
C ALA A 109 -2.58 -17.29 5.39
N GLU A 110 -3.73 -16.67 5.63
CA GLU A 110 -3.95 -15.83 6.82
C GLU A 110 -3.99 -16.67 8.11
N HIS A 111 -4.58 -17.86 8.07
CA HIS A 111 -4.58 -18.76 9.22
C HIS A 111 -3.17 -19.26 9.55
N ARG A 112 -2.41 -19.64 8.51
CA ARG A 112 -1.01 -20.09 8.65
C ARG A 112 -0.05 -18.98 9.10
N LYS A 113 -0.43 -17.71 9.01
CA LYS A 113 0.42 -16.60 9.40
C LYS A 113 0.86 -16.69 10.86
N ARG A 114 -0.06 -17.08 11.76
CA ARG A 114 0.23 -17.19 13.21
C ARG A 114 1.31 -18.25 13.50
N ASP A 115 1.24 -19.36 12.80
CA ASP A 115 2.19 -20.48 12.99
C ASP A 115 3.58 -20.13 12.48
N LEU A 116 3.67 -19.12 11.57
CA LEU A 116 4.90 -18.68 10.94
C LEU A 116 5.48 -17.40 11.56
N GLU A 117 4.89 -16.86 12.63
CA GLU A 117 5.38 -15.62 13.24
C GLU A 117 6.82 -15.71 13.74
N HIS A 118 7.25 -16.88 14.17
CA HIS A 118 8.62 -17.14 14.60
C HIS A 118 9.66 -17.08 13.47
N LEU A 119 9.22 -17.14 12.20
CA LEU A 119 10.05 -17.01 11.00
C LEU A 119 10.11 -15.55 10.47
N ASN A 120 9.54 -14.60 11.19
CA ASN A 120 9.56 -13.20 10.76
C ASN A 120 10.98 -12.65 10.74
N GLU A 121 11.45 -12.22 9.57
CA GLU A 121 12.80 -11.66 9.36
C GLU A 121 12.88 -10.14 9.58
N MET A 122 11.71 -9.48 9.76
CA MET A 122 11.66 -8.02 9.96
C MET A 122 11.54 -7.64 11.43
N ARG A 123 12.29 -6.63 11.82
CA ARG A 123 12.07 -5.93 13.09
C ARG A 123 10.95 -4.92 12.95
N GLY A 124 10.02 -4.86 13.93
CA GLY A 124 8.91 -3.91 13.93
C GLY A 124 7.56 -4.53 13.57
N PRO A 125 6.57 -3.72 13.18
CA PRO A 125 5.17 -4.16 13.01
C PRO A 125 4.90 -4.94 11.73
N VAL A 126 5.86 -4.96 10.80
CA VAL A 126 5.73 -5.61 9.49
C VAL A 126 6.13 -7.08 9.56
N PHE A 127 5.33 -7.94 8.95
CA PHE A 127 5.61 -9.37 8.84
C PHE A 127 6.20 -9.69 7.46
N LYS A 128 7.38 -10.32 7.43
CA LYS A 128 8.06 -10.71 6.20
C LYS A 128 8.90 -11.97 6.40
N ILE A 129 8.75 -12.93 5.49
CA ILE A 129 9.57 -14.14 5.37
C ILE A 129 10.11 -14.18 3.94
N ARG A 130 11.42 -14.34 3.77
CA ARG A 130 12.07 -14.38 2.45
C ARG A 130 11.60 -15.56 1.61
N ARG A 131 11.49 -16.75 2.21
CA ARG A 131 10.98 -17.97 1.57
C ARG A 131 9.64 -18.36 2.19
N ASP A 132 8.63 -17.53 2.02
CA ASP A 132 7.32 -17.75 2.62
C ASP A 132 6.64 -19.00 2.00
N PRO A 133 6.39 -20.06 2.80
CA PRO A 133 5.83 -21.31 2.31
C PRO A 133 4.37 -21.18 1.84
N ARG A 134 3.70 -20.08 2.16
CA ARG A 134 2.34 -19.80 1.72
C ARG A 134 2.25 -19.35 0.27
N ILE A 135 3.37 -18.95 -0.35
CA ILE A 135 3.41 -18.44 -1.72
C ILE A 135 3.32 -19.59 -2.71
N THR A 136 2.36 -19.52 -3.64
CA THR A 136 2.22 -20.51 -4.73
C THR A 136 3.36 -20.37 -5.75
N GLY A 137 3.59 -21.41 -6.59
CA GLY A 137 4.61 -21.37 -7.64
C GLY A 137 4.42 -20.19 -8.60
N LEU A 138 3.19 -20.02 -9.13
CA LEU A 138 2.84 -18.86 -9.96
C LEU A 138 2.96 -17.54 -9.15
N GLY A 139 2.51 -17.55 -7.90
CA GLY A 139 2.58 -16.39 -7.02
C GLY A 139 4.01 -15.87 -6.82
N ARG A 140 4.99 -16.76 -6.77
CA ARG A 140 6.41 -16.39 -6.68
C ARG A 140 6.87 -15.64 -7.92
N MET A 141 6.49 -16.11 -9.09
CA MET A 141 6.79 -15.42 -10.36
C MET A 141 6.13 -14.05 -10.42
N LEU A 142 4.82 -13.96 -10.05
CA LEU A 142 4.08 -12.70 -10.06
C LEU A 142 4.72 -11.67 -9.14
N ARG A 143 5.10 -12.06 -7.92
CA ARG A 143 5.79 -11.19 -6.96
C ARG A 143 7.16 -10.74 -7.45
N LYS A 144 7.93 -11.67 -8.02
CA LYS A 144 9.24 -11.37 -8.58
C LYS A 144 9.17 -10.30 -9.67
N LEU A 145 8.13 -10.33 -10.49
CA LEU A 145 7.87 -9.37 -11.56
C LEU A 145 7.00 -8.19 -11.12
N SER A 146 6.54 -8.16 -9.86
CA SER A 146 5.59 -7.15 -9.33
C SER A 146 4.26 -7.10 -10.10
N LEU A 147 3.92 -8.15 -10.83
CA LEU A 147 2.69 -8.23 -11.64
C LEU A 147 1.44 -8.41 -10.76
N ASP A 148 1.60 -8.95 -9.55
CA ASP A 148 0.52 -9.08 -8.59
C ASP A 148 -0.02 -7.72 -8.11
N GLU A 149 0.74 -6.65 -8.24
CA GLU A 149 0.37 -5.31 -7.81
C GLU A 149 -0.33 -4.46 -8.89
N LEU A 150 -0.35 -4.92 -10.17
CA LEU A 150 -0.98 -4.18 -11.27
C LEU A 150 -2.46 -3.80 -11.02
N PRO A 151 -3.30 -4.62 -10.33
CA PRO A 151 -4.67 -4.21 -10.01
C PRO A 151 -4.78 -2.97 -9.13
N GLN A 152 -3.71 -2.55 -8.43
CA GLN A 152 -3.69 -1.31 -7.64
C GLN A 152 -3.83 -0.05 -8.50
N LEU A 153 -3.57 -0.11 -9.81
CA LEU A 153 -3.88 0.98 -10.74
C LEU A 153 -5.35 1.39 -10.64
N TRP A 154 -6.25 0.45 -10.35
CA TRP A 154 -7.65 0.73 -10.06
C TRP A 154 -7.83 1.54 -8.76
N ASN A 155 -7.07 1.23 -7.71
CA ASN A 155 -7.09 2.03 -6.48
C ASN A 155 -6.59 3.46 -6.73
N VAL A 156 -5.58 3.63 -7.59
CA VAL A 156 -5.10 4.97 -7.98
C VAL A 156 -6.17 5.72 -8.75
N LEU A 157 -6.78 5.10 -9.75
CA LEU A 157 -7.85 5.72 -10.54
C LEU A 157 -9.03 6.16 -9.66
N ARG A 158 -9.40 5.36 -8.67
CA ARG A 158 -10.46 5.69 -7.69
C ARG A 158 -10.08 6.81 -6.72
N GLY A 159 -8.78 7.08 -6.52
CA GLY A 159 -8.28 8.04 -5.56
C GLY A 159 -8.09 7.49 -4.14
N ASP A 160 -8.04 6.18 -3.99
CA ASP A 160 -7.67 5.52 -2.74
C ASP A 160 -6.13 5.55 -2.55
N MET A 161 -5.39 5.57 -3.68
CA MET A 161 -3.93 5.60 -3.77
C MET A 161 -3.45 6.62 -4.80
N SER A 162 -2.14 6.81 -4.85
CA SER A 162 -1.38 7.50 -5.87
C SER A 162 -0.46 6.51 -6.62
N LEU A 163 0.07 6.88 -7.77
CA LEU A 163 1.13 6.12 -8.41
C LEU A 163 2.38 6.07 -7.51
N VAL A 164 2.72 7.21 -6.88
CA VAL A 164 3.91 7.35 -6.03
C VAL A 164 3.53 7.80 -4.62
N GLY A 165 4.03 7.09 -3.62
CA GLY A 165 3.82 7.38 -2.20
C GLY A 165 4.30 6.25 -1.29
N PRO A 166 4.17 6.39 0.03
CA PRO A 166 4.43 5.31 0.98
C PRO A 166 3.55 4.09 0.72
N ARG A 167 4.07 2.89 0.99
CA ARG A 167 3.25 1.67 0.93
C ARG A 167 2.11 1.73 1.94
N PRO A 168 0.85 1.43 1.54
CA PRO A 168 -0.27 1.45 2.48
C PRO A 168 -0.12 0.34 3.53
N PRO A 169 -0.09 0.69 4.84
CA PRO A 169 -0.04 -0.29 5.92
C PRO A 169 -1.37 -0.98 6.14
N THR A 170 -1.34 -2.14 6.82
CA THR A 170 -2.56 -2.76 7.37
C THR A 170 -3.02 -2.03 8.63
N PRO A 171 -4.31 -2.13 9.03
CA PRO A 171 -4.79 -1.63 10.32
C PRO A 171 -3.99 -2.20 11.50
N ASP A 172 -3.64 -3.49 11.47
CA ASP A 172 -2.85 -4.15 12.51
C ASP A 172 -1.41 -3.61 12.62
N GLU A 173 -0.84 -3.10 11.52
CA GLU A 173 0.44 -2.39 11.54
C GLU A 173 0.27 -1.01 12.18
N VAL A 174 -0.76 -0.24 11.78
CA VAL A 174 -0.99 1.14 12.22
C VAL A 174 -1.21 1.24 13.73
N VAL A 175 -1.92 0.30 14.35
CA VAL A 175 -2.14 0.30 15.81
C VAL A 175 -0.85 0.12 16.61
N ARG A 176 0.22 -0.37 15.98
CA ARG A 176 1.55 -0.56 16.57
C ARG A 176 2.53 0.57 16.25
N TYR A 177 2.13 1.55 15.44
CA TYR A 177 3.00 2.65 15.04
C TYR A 177 3.21 3.64 16.17
N THR A 178 4.43 4.15 16.25
CA THR A 178 4.77 5.32 17.06
C THR A 178 4.22 6.60 16.41
N PRO A 179 4.08 7.72 17.14
CA PRO A 179 3.65 9.01 16.57
C PRO A 179 4.49 9.43 15.36
N ARG A 180 5.81 9.16 15.38
CA ARG A 180 6.71 9.42 14.25
C ARG A 180 6.36 8.58 13.03
N GLN A 181 6.14 7.28 13.20
CA GLN A 181 5.81 6.36 12.12
C GLN A 181 4.45 6.68 11.48
N LEU A 182 3.51 7.22 12.27
CA LEU A 182 2.19 7.64 11.79
C LEU A 182 2.25 8.81 10.81
N GLN A 183 3.30 9.65 10.85
CA GLN A 183 3.47 10.76 9.92
C GLN A 183 3.58 10.31 8.46
N ARG A 184 3.93 9.05 8.18
CA ARG A 184 3.88 8.48 6.82
C ARG A 184 2.48 8.49 6.20
N LEU A 185 1.42 8.53 7.03
CA LEU A 185 0.03 8.63 6.60
C LEU A 185 -0.40 10.06 6.24
N SER A 186 0.49 11.05 6.37
CA SER A 186 0.22 12.45 6.02
C SER A 186 0.12 12.69 4.50
N VAL A 187 0.51 11.70 3.71
CA VAL A 187 0.47 11.73 2.24
C VAL A 187 -0.28 10.52 1.69
N MET A 188 -0.73 10.61 0.43
CA MET A 188 -1.39 9.49 -0.25
C MET A 188 -0.43 8.30 -0.36
N PRO A 189 -0.86 7.06 -0.04
CA PRO A 189 -0.07 5.86 -0.27
C PRO A 189 0.10 5.63 -1.78
N GLY A 190 1.21 4.98 -2.16
CA GLY A 190 1.55 4.73 -3.55
C GLY A 190 1.67 3.25 -3.91
N ILE A 191 1.63 2.98 -5.22
CA ILE A 191 2.02 1.68 -5.79
C ILE A 191 3.54 1.53 -5.66
N THR A 192 4.28 2.59 -5.98
CA THR A 192 5.71 2.69 -5.77
C THR A 192 6.06 3.87 -4.86
N GLY A 193 7.27 3.90 -4.33
CA GLY A 193 7.71 4.94 -3.42
C GLY A 193 9.22 4.99 -3.28
N LEU A 194 9.70 5.99 -2.54
CA LEU A 194 11.14 6.25 -2.40
C LEU A 194 11.88 5.04 -1.83
N TRP A 195 11.36 4.38 -0.77
CA TRP A 195 11.99 3.20 -0.18
C TRP A 195 12.03 2.01 -1.16
N GLN A 196 11.02 1.84 -2.01
CA GLN A 196 10.94 0.74 -2.98
C GLN A 196 12.02 0.87 -4.06
N VAL A 197 12.40 2.09 -4.44
CA VAL A 197 13.46 2.33 -5.44
C VAL A 197 14.85 2.53 -4.82
N SER A 198 14.95 2.51 -3.47
CA SER A 198 16.19 2.71 -2.71
C SER A 198 16.76 1.44 -2.08
N GLY A 199 16.32 0.27 -2.55
CA GLY A 199 16.83 -1.02 -2.04
C GLY A 199 15.73 -2.02 -1.69
N ARG A 200 14.45 -1.58 -1.66
CA ARG A 200 13.27 -2.48 -1.56
C ARG A 200 13.46 -3.58 -0.48
N ASN A 201 13.66 -4.82 -0.92
CA ASN A 201 13.75 -6.00 -0.05
C ASN A 201 15.08 -6.15 0.68
N ASP A 202 16.11 -5.41 0.28
CA ASP A 202 17.44 -5.45 0.88
C ASP A 202 17.55 -4.55 2.13
N ILE A 203 16.50 -3.80 2.47
CA ILE A 203 16.42 -3.00 3.68
C ILE A 203 15.72 -3.83 4.77
N PRO A 204 16.45 -4.41 5.74
CA PRO A 204 15.86 -5.26 6.78
C PRO A 204 15.24 -4.46 7.93
N ASP A 205 15.52 -3.16 8.00
CA ASP A 205 15.08 -2.28 9.09
C ASP A 205 13.84 -1.48 8.71
N PHE A 206 12.77 -1.65 9.48
CA PHE A 206 11.53 -0.91 9.29
C PHE A 206 11.69 0.60 9.53
N GLU A 207 12.55 1.01 10.48
CA GLU A 207 12.79 2.43 10.73
C GLU A 207 13.41 3.11 9.51
N ARG A 208 14.28 2.41 8.76
CA ARG A 208 14.81 2.94 7.52
C ARG A 208 13.74 3.13 6.43
N TRP A 209 12.72 2.26 6.39
CA TRP A 209 11.56 2.48 5.50
C TRP A 209 10.80 3.74 5.90
N ILE A 210 10.59 3.93 7.21
CA ILE A 210 9.94 5.12 7.74
C ILE A 210 10.72 6.38 7.39
N ASP A 211 12.05 6.38 7.54
CA ASP A 211 12.89 7.52 7.16
C ASP A 211 12.66 7.94 5.71
N LEU A 212 12.69 6.98 4.79
CA LEU A 212 12.49 7.23 3.36
C LEU A 212 11.06 7.69 3.04
N ASP A 213 10.05 7.14 3.73
CA ASP A 213 8.67 7.59 3.58
C ASP A 213 8.46 9.01 4.09
N LEU A 214 9.10 9.38 5.23
CA LEU A 214 9.05 10.72 5.78
C LEU A 214 9.87 11.71 4.94
N GLU A 215 11.01 11.28 4.39
CA GLU A 215 11.78 12.06 3.43
C GLU A 215 10.92 12.40 2.21
N TYR A 216 10.27 11.39 1.60
CA TYR A 216 9.32 11.61 0.52
C TYR A 216 8.21 12.58 0.92
N ALA A 217 7.60 12.41 2.09
CA ALA A 217 6.54 13.28 2.55
C ALA A 217 6.98 14.74 2.69
N ARG A 218 8.22 15.00 3.14
CA ARG A 218 8.78 16.34 3.33
C ARG A 218 9.23 17.00 2.03
N THR A 219 9.91 16.23 1.16
CA THR A 219 10.56 16.74 -0.06
C THR A 219 9.74 16.58 -1.32
N TRP A 220 8.50 16.10 -1.20
CA TRP A 220 7.66 15.79 -2.33
C TRP A 220 7.57 16.92 -3.35
N SER A 221 7.72 16.56 -4.60
CA SER A 221 7.44 17.38 -5.78
C SER A 221 6.98 16.47 -6.93
N ILE A 222 6.32 17.03 -7.94
CA ILE A 222 5.96 16.28 -9.15
C ILE A 222 7.22 15.70 -9.82
N TRP A 223 8.33 16.46 -9.79
CA TRP A 223 9.59 16.01 -10.35
C TRP A 223 10.18 14.81 -9.59
N LEU A 224 10.01 14.77 -8.27
CA LEU A 224 10.38 13.61 -7.47
C LEU A 224 9.54 12.39 -7.86
N ASP A 225 8.23 12.56 -8.06
CA ASP A 225 7.35 11.47 -8.52
C ASP A 225 7.80 10.92 -9.88
N VAL A 226 8.05 11.79 -10.86
CA VAL A 226 8.57 11.37 -12.17
C VAL A 226 9.88 10.59 -12.03
N ARG A 227 10.81 11.09 -11.22
CA ARG A 227 12.09 10.41 -10.97
C ARG A 227 11.89 9.02 -10.34
N ILE A 228 10.98 8.89 -9.37
CA ILE A 228 10.66 7.60 -8.74
C ILE A 228 10.02 6.67 -9.75
N LEU A 229 9.08 7.13 -10.60
CA LEU A 229 8.47 6.31 -11.65
C LEU A 229 9.50 5.77 -12.65
N LEU A 230 10.42 6.62 -13.11
CA LEU A 230 11.52 6.19 -14.00
C LEU A 230 12.43 5.16 -13.33
N LYS A 231 12.81 5.39 -12.06
CA LYS A 231 13.60 4.41 -11.30
C LYS A 231 12.84 3.10 -11.09
N THR A 232 11.52 3.16 -10.86
CA THR A 232 10.68 1.97 -10.71
C THR A 232 10.72 1.11 -11.97
N ALA A 233 10.58 1.73 -13.15
CA ALA A 233 10.67 1.01 -14.41
C ALA A 233 12.02 0.28 -14.57
N ILE A 234 13.13 0.93 -14.21
CA ILE A 234 14.48 0.33 -14.23
C ILE A 234 14.59 -0.82 -13.22
N VAL A 235 14.14 -0.62 -11.97
CA VAL A 235 14.21 -1.62 -10.90
C VAL A 235 13.41 -2.87 -11.26
N VAL A 236 12.20 -2.69 -11.82
CA VAL A 236 11.35 -3.80 -12.27
C VAL A 236 11.97 -4.51 -13.48
N ALA A 237 12.48 -3.78 -14.47
CA ALA A 237 13.13 -4.37 -15.65
C ALA A 237 14.39 -5.17 -15.29
N LEU A 238 15.18 -4.69 -14.32
CA LEU A 238 16.40 -5.35 -13.84
C LEU A 238 16.13 -6.42 -12.78
N LEU A 239 14.88 -6.65 -12.37
CA LEU A 239 14.48 -7.58 -11.30
C LEU A 239 15.22 -7.35 -9.97
N ARG A 240 15.71 -6.13 -9.72
CA ARG A 240 16.45 -5.79 -8.51
C ARG A 240 15.51 -5.77 -7.30
N GLY A 241 15.93 -6.44 -6.21
CA GLY A 241 15.12 -6.56 -4.99
C GLY A 241 13.85 -7.39 -5.17
N ALA A 242 13.75 -8.22 -6.21
CA ALA A 242 12.66 -9.17 -6.41
C ALA A 242 12.89 -10.42 -5.54
N GLN A 243 11.83 -10.88 -4.86
CA GLN A 243 11.83 -12.12 -4.04
C GLN A 243 10.80 -13.09 -4.56
#